data_c9f5192c9b7140af84676889405e1071
#
_entry.id   c9f5192c9b7140af84676889405e1071
#
_cell.length_a   1.000
_cell.length_b   1.000
_cell.length_c   1.000
_cell.angle_alpha   90.00
_cell.angle_beta   90.00
_cell.angle_gamma   90.00
#
_symmetry.space_group_name_H-M   'P 1'
#
loop_
_entity.id
_entity.type
_entity.pdbx_description
1 polymer ?
#
loop_
_entity_poly.entity_id
_entity_poly.type
_entity_poly.pdbx_seq_one_letter_code
_entity_poly.pdbx_strand_id
1 'polypeptide(L)'
;GTSSVEWIESYLGIITGCATAVPLDAALPCEELIDLINRSDSEALFLSPKHRPYLEAFLANCPKLQKVWMLQKEVEDLPSGVYSINELRDMGKSAAEDASCPDAEAIATIIFTSGTTGKSKGVMLTQNNLASNVEAVKISAEPGTAMLSVLPIHHAFCLVMDWLKGFSQGATICINDSLLHMVR
;
A
#
# COMPACT_ATOMS: atom_id res chain seq x y z
N GLY A 1 -4.53 -4.49 2.07
CA GLY A 1 -4.86 -5.31 0.89
C GLY A 1 -3.87 -6.42 0.65
N THR A 2 -4.22 -7.37 -0.21
CA THR A 2 -3.32 -8.43 -0.68
C THR A 2 -2.36 -7.88 -1.73
N SER A 3 -1.18 -8.51 -1.88
CA SER A 3 -0.20 -8.13 -2.89
C SER A 3 -0.81 -8.19 -4.30
N SER A 4 -0.75 -7.08 -5.02
CA SER A 4 -1.26 -6.95 -6.38
C SER A 4 -0.62 -5.75 -7.08
N VAL A 5 -0.78 -5.68 -8.40
CA VAL A 5 -0.32 -4.52 -9.18
C VAL A 5 -1.04 -3.25 -8.72
N GLU A 6 -2.35 -3.32 -8.50
CA GLU A 6 -3.16 -2.19 -8.04
C GLU A 6 -2.73 -1.69 -6.66
N TRP A 7 -2.27 -2.60 -5.78
CA TRP A 7 -1.77 -2.21 -4.46
C TRP A 7 -0.49 -1.37 -4.57
N ILE A 8 0.50 -1.85 -5.32
CA ILE A 8 1.78 -1.12 -5.43
C ILE A 8 1.62 0.17 -6.24
N GLU A 9 0.78 0.17 -7.27
CA GLU A 9 0.43 1.38 -8.01
C GLU A 9 -0.18 2.45 -7.09
N SER A 10 -1.12 2.04 -6.23
CA SER A 10 -1.71 2.94 -5.23
C SER A 10 -0.68 3.43 -4.21
N TYR A 11 0.17 2.53 -3.70
CA TYR A 11 1.22 2.89 -2.74
C TYR A 11 2.18 3.92 -3.33
N LEU A 12 2.70 3.67 -4.53
CA LEU A 12 3.59 4.61 -5.22
C LEU A 12 2.89 5.94 -5.51
N GLY A 13 1.65 5.90 -5.99
CA GLY A 13 0.86 7.12 -6.23
C GLY A 13 0.67 7.96 -4.97
N ILE A 14 0.46 7.34 -3.81
CA ILE A 14 0.33 8.04 -2.52
C ILE A 14 1.64 8.73 -2.14
N ILE A 15 2.75 7.98 -2.10
CA ILE A 15 4.02 8.52 -1.60
C ILE A 15 4.65 9.54 -2.56
N THR A 16 4.45 9.40 -3.87
CA THR A 16 4.90 10.39 -4.86
C THR A 16 3.96 11.58 -4.98
N GLY A 17 2.70 11.42 -4.60
CA GLY A 17 1.69 12.48 -4.53
C GLY A 17 1.72 13.31 -3.23
N CYS A 18 2.81 13.25 -2.46
CA CYS A 18 3.00 13.98 -1.20
C CYS A 18 2.00 13.64 -0.09
N ALA A 19 1.44 12.43 -0.12
CA ALA A 19 0.61 11.88 0.95
C ALA A 19 1.34 10.75 1.70
N THR A 20 0.85 10.41 2.89
CA THR A 20 1.43 9.36 3.74
C THR A 20 0.69 8.04 3.52
N ALA A 21 1.39 6.99 3.10
CA ALA A 21 0.85 5.65 2.97
C ALA A 21 0.88 4.90 4.30
N VAL A 22 -0.18 4.14 4.59
CA VAL A 22 -0.28 3.29 5.79
C VAL A 22 -0.56 1.84 5.37
N PRO A 23 0.48 1.05 5.06
CA PRO A 23 0.33 -0.36 4.74
C PRO A 23 -0.20 -1.16 5.94
N LEU A 24 -1.34 -1.83 5.78
CA LEU A 24 -1.93 -2.65 6.82
C LEU A 24 -1.95 -4.13 6.40
N ASP A 25 -1.70 -5.00 7.38
CA ASP A 25 -1.78 -6.44 7.16
C ASP A 25 -3.22 -6.85 6.80
N ALA A 26 -3.34 -7.49 5.64
CA ALA A 26 -4.62 -7.98 5.13
C ALA A 26 -5.16 -9.21 5.89
N ALA A 27 -4.38 -9.81 6.77
CA ALA A 27 -4.80 -10.94 7.60
C ALA A 27 -5.39 -10.52 8.97
N LEU A 28 -5.30 -9.24 9.33
CA LEU A 28 -5.83 -8.75 10.60
C LEU A 28 -7.36 -8.83 10.66
N PRO A 29 -7.94 -9.07 11.85
CA PRO A 29 -9.37 -8.97 12.08
C PRO A 29 -9.92 -7.56 11.80
N CYS A 30 -11.21 -7.46 11.45
CA CYS A 30 -11.87 -6.20 11.13
C CYS A 30 -11.71 -5.13 12.22
N GLU A 31 -11.91 -5.50 13.48
CA GLU A 31 -11.80 -4.59 14.62
C GLU A 31 -10.39 -4.00 14.78
N GLU A 32 -9.36 -4.83 14.54
CA GLU A 32 -7.97 -4.37 14.61
C GLU A 32 -7.64 -3.44 13.44
N LEU A 33 -8.14 -3.73 12.24
CA LEU A 33 -8.02 -2.83 11.09
C LEU A 33 -8.69 -1.48 11.36
N ILE A 34 -9.87 -1.45 11.98
CA ILE A 34 -10.57 -0.22 12.39
C ILE A 34 -9.72 0.58 13.39
N ASP A 35 -9.12 -0.08 14.40
CA ASP A 35 -8.22 0.59 15.36
C ASP A 35 -7.04 1.24 14.65
N LEU A 36 -6.38 0.53 13.74
CA LEU A 36 -5.22 1.05 13.01
C LEU A 36 -5.57 2.18 12.04
N ILE A 37 -6.70 2.09 11.32
CA ILE A 37 -7.21 3.14 10.44
C ILE A 37 -7.47 4.42 11.24
N ASN A 38 -8.12 4.31 12.40
CA ASN A 38 -8.43 5.45 13.26
C ASN A 38 -7.16 6.05 13.89
N ARG A 39 -6.22 5.22 14.34
CA ARG A 39 -4.96 5.68 14.97
C ARG A 39 -4.00 6.32 13.99
N SER A 40 -4.08 5.98 12.72
CA SER A 40 -3.30 6.62 11.66
C SER A 40 -3.97 7.86 11.08
N ASP A 41 -5.16 8.23 11.55
CA ASP A 41 -5.95 9.34 11.04
C ASP A 41 -6.20 9.27 9.52
N SER A 42 -6.36 8.04 9.00
CA SER A 42 -6.50 7.81 7.56
C SER A 42 -7.81 8.43 7.02
N GLU A 43 -7.70 9.20 5.95
CA GLU A 43 -8.82 9.84 5.26
C GLU A 43 -9.27 9.08 4.00
N ALA A 44 -8.41 8.24 3.46
CA ALA A 44 -8.70 7.39 2.31
C ALA A 44 -8.27 5.94 2.56
N LEU A 45 -9.01 4.98 2.01
CA LEU A 45 -8.74 3.56 2.14
C LEU A 45 -8.70 2.90 0.77
N PHE A 46 -7.61 2.17 0.49
CA PHE A 46 -7.50 1.26 -0.64
C PHE A 46 -7.80 -0.15 -0.18
N LEU A 47 -8.91 -0.72 -0.65
CA LEU A 47 -9.48 -1.96 -0.13
C LEU A 47 -9.43 -3.08 -1.17
N SER A 48 -8.78 -4.20 -0.84
CA SER A 48 -8.83 -5.39 -1.69
C SER A 48 -10.23 -6.04 -1.69
N PRO A 49 -10.67 -6.67 -2.78
CA PRO A 49 -11.99 -7.29 -2.90
C PRO A 49 -12.30 -8.27 -1.76
N LYS A 50 -11.29 -9.00 -1.28
CA LYS A 50 -11.39 -9.92 -0.14
C LYS A 50 -11.96 -9.27 1.13
N HIS A 51 -11.73 -7.95 1.32
CA HIS A 51 -12.17 -7.21 2.51
C HIS A 51 -13.47 -6.44 2.28
N ARG A 52 -14.13 -6.60 1.14
CA ARG A 52 -15.45 -5.99 0.87
C ARG A 52 -16.47 -6.28 1.99
N PRO A 53 -16.53 -7.46 2.62
CA PRO A 53 -17.43 -7.70 3.76
C PRO A 53 -17.21 -6.79 4.97
N TYR A 54 -16.04 -6.16 5.10
CA TYR A 54 -15.73 -5.22 6.19
C TYR A 54 -16.09 -3.77 5.86
N LEU A 55 -16.49 -3.48 4.63
CA LEU A 55 -16.70 -2.12 4.12
C LEU A 55 -17.69 -1.32 4.98
N GLU A 56 -18.85 -1.89 5.30
CA GLU A 56 -19.86 -1.22 6.12
C GLU A 56 -19.32 -0.91 7.53
N ALA A 57 -18.57 -1.84 8.12
CA ALA A 57 -17.96 -1.63 9.43
C ALA A 57 -16.90 -0.50 9.39
N PHE A 58 -16.11 -0.40 8.32
CA PHE A 58 -15.14 0.69 8.15
C PHE A 58 -15.85 2.05 8.01
N LEU A 59 -16.87 2.13 7.16
CA LEU A 59 -17.65 3.36 6.97
C LEU A 59 -18.36 3.81 8.25
N ALA A 60 -18.84 2.88 9.07
CA ALA A 60 -19.52 3.19 10.32
C ALA A 60 -18.57 3.59 11.47
N ASN A 61 -17.35 3.04 11.51
CA ASN A 61 -16.47 3.16 12.68
C ASN A 61 -15.16 3.94 12.41
N CYS A 62 -14.95 4.42 11.18
CA CYS A 62 -13.79 5.25 10.84
C CYS A 62 -14.25 6.65 10.40
N PRO A 63 -14.53 7.56 11.35
CA PRO A 63 -15.20 8.84 11.05
C PRO A 63 -14.36 9.81 10.21
N LYS A 64 -13.04 9.65 10.13
CA LYS A 64 -12.17 10.46 9.28
C LYS A 64 -12.11 9.96 7.85
N LEU A 65 -12.59 8.73 7.59
CA LEU A 65 -12.52 8.11 6.28
C LEU A 65 -13.52 8.77 5.34
N GLN A 66 -13.01 9.45 4.31
CA GLN A 66 -13.81 10.21 3.34
C GLN A 66 -14.05 9.45 2.05
N LYS A 67 -13.08 8.61 1.63
CA LYS A 67 -13.12 7.87 0.37
C LYS A 67 -12.57 6.46 0.53
N VAL A 68 -13.20 5.53 -0.16
CA VAL A 68 -12.71 4.15 -0.27
C VAL A 68 -12.53 3.81 -1.75
N TRP A 69 -11.36 3.28 -2.10
CA TRP A 69 -11.02 2.81 -3.42
C TRP A 69 -10.90 1.29 -3.41
N MET A 70 -11.75 0.61 -4.18
CA MET A 70 -11.65 -0.83 -4.35
C MET A 70 -10.49 -1.15 -5.29
N LEU A 71 -9.53 -1.98 -4.85
CA LEU A 71 -8.40 -2.48 -5.65
C LEU A 71 -8.90 -3.55 -6.65
N GLN A 72 -9.94 -3.21 -7.39
CA GLN A 72 -10.58 -4.03 -8.41
C GLN A 72 -11.05 -3.11 -9.54
N LYS A 73 -10.85 -3.55 -10.78
CA LYS A 73 -11.08 -2.71 -11.97
C LYS A 73 -12.56 -2.42 -12.20
N GLU A 74 -13.41 -3.41 -11.99
CA GLU A 74 -14.85 -3.30 -12.18
C GLU A 74 -15.54 -3.77 -10.91
N VAL A 75 -16.40 -2.96 -10.36
CA VAL A 75 -17.15 -3.26 -9.13
C VAL A 75 -18.58 -2.76 -9.33
N GLU A 76 -19.53 -3.64 -9.14
CA GLU A 76 -20.95 -3.31 -9.15
C GLU A 76 -21.46 -3.02 -7.74
N ASP A 77 -22.55 -2.26 -7.65
CA ASP A 77 -23.27 -1.96 -6.41
C ASP A 77 -22.40 -1.37 -5.28
N LEU A 78 -21.64 -0.31 -5.60
CA LEU A 78 -20.86 0.42 -4.61
C LEU A 78 -21.71 1.44 -3.87
N PRO A 79 -21.56 1.54 -2.52
CA PRO A 79 -22.13 2.63 -1.75
C PRO A 79 -21.56 3.99 -2.16
N SER A 80 -22.27 5.06 -1.82
CA SER A 80 -21.75 6.43 -2.00
C SER A 80 -20.41 6.61 -1.27
N GLY A 81 -19.43 7.24 -1.93
CA GLY A 81 -18.08 7.45 -1.40
C GLY A 81 -17.12 6.26 -1.61
N VAL A 82 -17.58 5.21 -2.27
CA VAL A 82 -16.76 4.05 -2.65
C VAL A 82 -16.64 3.99 -4.17
N TYR A 83 -15.43 3.79 -4.66
CA TYR A 83 -15.07 3.87 -6.08
C TYR A 83 -14.20 2.67 -6.48
N SER A 84 -14.14 2.36 -7.76
CA SER A 84 -13.18 1.40 -8.31
C SER A 84 -11.81 2.05 -8.55
N ILE A 85 -10.76 1.24 -8.65
CA ILE A 85 -9.42 1.75 -9.00
C ILE A 85 -9.40 2.34 -10.43
N ASN A 86 -10.28 1.89 -11.34
CA ASN A 86 -10.37 2.46 -12.68
C ASN A 86 -10.94 3.88 -12.66
N GLU A 87 -11.92 4.17 -11.81
CA GLU A 87 -12.43 5.54 -11.64
C GLU A 87 -11.32 6.47 -11.15
N LEU A 88 -10.45 6.01 -10.21
CA LEU A 88 -9.30 6.80 -9.78
C LEU A 88 -8.32 7.06 -10.93
N ARG A 89 -8.02 6.04 -11.74
CA ARG A 89 -7.16 6.18 -12.93
C ARG A 89 -7.74 7.17 -13.94
N ASP A 90 -9.04 7.14 -14.16
CA ASP A 90 -9.71 8.07 -15.09
C ASP A 90 -9.73 9.50 -14.56
N MET A 91 -9.90 9.68 -13.24
CA MET A 91 -9.71 10.99 -12.60
C MET A 91 -8.28 11.50 -12.80
N GLY A 92 -7.27 10.64 -12.63
CA GLY A 92 -5.86 10.97 -12.84
C GLY A 92 -5.55 11.39 -14.28
N LYS A 93 -6.13 10.73 -15.29
CA LYS A 93 -5.97 11.12 -16.71
C LYS A 93 -6.50 12.51 -17.03
N SER A 94 -7.52 12.94 -16.31
CA SER A 94 -8.14 14.27 -16.48
C SER A 94 -7.50 15.35 -15.58
N ALA A 95 -6.62 14.97 -14.67
CA ALA A 95 -5.90 15.91 -13.81
C ALA A 95 -4.86 16.69 -14.65
N ALA A 96 -4.86 18.01 -14.50
CA ALA A 96 -3.97 18.91 -15.26
C ALA A 96 -2.60 19.11 -14.59
N GLU A 97 -2.39 18.57 -13.41
CA GLU A 97 -1.20 18.80 -12.60
C GLU A 97 -0.31 17.56 -12.56
N ASP A 98 0.98 17.74 -12.85
CA ASP A 98 1.99 16.75 -12.56
C ASP A 98 2.22 16.67 -11.04
N ALA A 99 2.50 15.47 -10.53
CA ALA A 99 2.85 15.29 -9.14
C ALA A 99 4.10 16.10 -8.80
N SER A 100 4.03 16.91 -7.75
CA SER A 100 5.20 17.60 -7.23
C SER A 100 6.16 16.59 -6.61
N CYS A 101 7.48 16.87 -6.68
CA CYS A 101 8.46 16.06 -5.99
C CYS A 101 8.26 16.21 -4.47
N PRO A 102 8.05 15.14 -3.70
CA PRO A 102 7.88 15.24 -2.26
C PRO A 102 9.17 15.69 -1.58
N ASP A 103 9.03 16.41 -0.46
CA ASP A 103 10.16 16.77 0.39
C ASP A 103 10.81 15.50 0.96
N ALA A 104 12.15 15.44 0.96
CA ALA A 104 12.92 14.31 1.46
C ALA A 104 12.61 13.97 2.93
N GLU A 105 12.28 14.96 3.75
CA GLU A 105 11.95 14.80 5.16
C GLU A 105 10.44 14.62 5.41
N ALA A 106 9.60 14.71 4.39
CA ALA A 106 8.18 14.40 4.52
C ALA A 106 7.97 12.91 4.85
N ILE A 107 7.01 12.63 5.71
CA ILE A 107 6.65 11.25 6.06
C ILE A 107 5.99 10.58 4.84
N ALA A 108 6.68 9.57 4.29
CA ALA A 108 6.19 8.79 3.16
C ALA A 108 5.26 7.66 3.61
N THR A 109 5.58 7.01 4.72
CA THR A 109 4.80 5.84 5.16
C THR A 109 4.83 5.66 6.67
N ILE A 110 3.74 5.08 7.21
CA ILE A 110 3.63 4.63 8.60
C ILE A 110 3.43 3.11 8.58
N ILE A 111 4.38 2.37 9.14
CA ILE A 111 4.31 0.90 9.21
C ILE A 111 4.02 0.48 10.64
N PHE A 112 2.92 -0.22 10.85
CA PHE A 112 2.58 -0.76 12.16
C PHE A 112 3.37 -2.04 12.43
N THR A 113 4.00 -2.09 13.62
CA THR A 113 4.75 -3.26 14.09
C THR A 113 4.15 -3.77 15.39
N SER A 114 4.22 -5.10 15.62
CA SER A 114 3.83 -5.68 16.89
C SER A 114 4.76 -5.19 17.99
N GLY A 115 4.25 -4.31 18.84
CA GLY A 115 5.01 -3.78 19.98
C GLY A 115 5.16 -4.82 21.08
N THR A 116 6.28 -4.77 21.82
CA THR A 116 6.51 -5.60 23.01
C THR A 116 5.49 -5.37 24.14
N THR A 117 4.71 -4.30 24.06
CA THR A 117 3.69 -3.88 25.05
C THR A 117 2.27 -4.28 24.68
N GLY A 118 2.06 -5.13 23.68
CA GLY A 118 0.76 -5.66 23.27
C GLY A 118 -0.04 -4.81 22.29
N LYS A 119 0.27 -3.50 22.13
CA LYS A 119 -0.35 -2.64 21.11
C LYS A 119 0.64 -2.34 19.99
N SER A 120 0.20 -2.48 18.74
CA SER A 120 0.99 -2.14 17.56
C SER A 120 1.45 -0.67 17.61
N LYS A 121 2.69 -0.40 17.21
CA LYS A 121 3.27 0.94 17.13
C LYS A 121 3.45 1.33 15.67
N GLY A 122 3.03 2.54 15.30
CA GLY A 122 3.25 3.10 13.97
C GLY A 122 4.64 3.71 13.87
N VAL A 123 5.50 3.11 13.06
CA VAL A 123 6.83 3.64 12.73
C VAL A 123 6.69 4.56 11.54
N MET A 124 7.01 5.84 11.72
CA MET A 124 6.98 6.86 10.68
C MET A 124 8.32 6.85 9.93
N LEU A 125 8.27 6.69 8.61
CA LEU A 125 9.43 6.70 7.73
C LEU A 125 9.30 7.84 6.73
N THR A 126 10.36 8.65 6.62
CA THR A 126 10.43 9.74 5.63
C THR A 126 10.77 9.21 4.24
N GLN A 127 10.61 10.05 3.21
CA GLN A 127 11.08 9.75 1.85
C GLN A 127 12.58 9.40 1.86
N ASN A 128 13.38 10.16 2.61
CA ASN A 128 14.82 9.93 2.76
C ASN A 128 15.12 8.59 3.45
N ASN A 129 14.32 8.17 4.44
CA ASN A 129 14.50 6.85 5.07
C ASN A 129 14.29 5.71 4.05
N LEU A 130 13.26 5.80 3.21
CA LEU A 130 13.01 4.80 2.18
C LEU A 130 14.14 4.79 1.14
N ALA A 131 14.52 5.97 0.61
CA ALA A 131 15.56 6.10 -0.40
C ALA A 131 16.92 5.60 0.08
N SER A 132 17.35 5.99 1.28
CA SER A 132 18.62 5.56 1.87
C SER A 132 18.68 4.04 2.11
N ASN A 133 17.55 3.42 2.50
CA ASN A 133 17.49 1.96 2.62
C ASN A 133 17.62 1.27 1.25
N VAL A 134 16.93 1.78 0.22
CA VAL A 134 17.05 1.25 -1.15
C VAL A 134 18.49 1.36 -1.66
N GLU A 135 19.16 2.48 -1.39
CA GLU A 135 20.56 2.72 -1.78
C GLU A 135 21.54 1.80 -1.03
N ALA A 136 21.34 1.62 0.28
CA ALA A 136 22.20 0.79 1.14
C ALA A 136 22.17 -0.70 0.76
N VAL A 137 21.11 -1.18 0.12
CA VAL A 137 20.98 -2.57 -0.32
C VAL A 137 21.90 -2.84 -1.51
N LYS A 138 22.93 -3.64 -1.28
CA LYS A 138 23.96 -4.01 -2.29
C LYS A 138 23.56 -5.23 -3.13
N ILE A 139 22.31 -5.30 -3.55
CA ILE A 139 21.84 -6.27 -4.52
C ILE A 139 21.83 -5.56 -5.87
N SER A 140 22.43 -6.18 -6.86
CA SER A 140 22.42 -5.69 -8.24
C SER A 140 21.61 -6.65 -9.10
N ALA A 141 20.74 -6.08 -9.92
CA ALA A 141 20.00 -6.80 -10.94
C ALA A 141 20.11 -6.01 -12.26
N GLU A 142 20.27 -6.73 -13.36
CA GLU A 142 20.20 -6.12 -14.69
C GLU A 142 18.76 -5.72 -15.01
N PRO A 143 18.54 -4.62 -15.76
CA PRO A 143 17.20 -4.25 -16.20
C PRO A 143 16.49 -5.41 -16.91
N GLY A 144 15.23 -5.66 -16.52
CA GLY A 144 14.43 -6.79 -17.01
C GLY A 144 14.64 -8.11 -16.26
N THR A 145 15.58 -8.18 -15.29
CA THR A 145 15.71 -9.35 -14.42
C THR A 145 14.38 -9.63 -13.72
N ALA A 146 13.91 -10.90 -13.78
CA ALA A 146 12.71 -11.31 -13.07
C ALA A 146 13.02 -11.56 -11.60
N MET A 147 12.32 -10.89 -10.70
CA MET A 147 12.39 -11.05 -9.25
C MET A 147 11.05 -11.57 -8.75
N LEU A 148 11.06 -12.63 -7.92
CA LEU A 148 9.85 -13.18 -7.32
C LEU A 148 9.60 -12.54 -5.95
N SER A 149 8.49 -11.82 -5.79
CA SER A 149 8.02 -11.29 -4.51
C SER A 149 7.10 -12.30 -3.83
N VAL A 150 7.55 -12.84 -2.70
CA VAL A 150 6.85 -13.92 -1.98
C VAL A 150 6.31 -13.48 -0.62
N LEU A 151 6.88 -12.44 -0.03
CA LEU A 151 6.47 -11.94 1.28
C LEU A 151 5.28 -10.98 1.16
N PRO A 152 4.49 -10.82 2.22
CA PRO A 152 3.41 -9.86 2.21
C PRO A 152 3.92 -8.42 2.00
N ILE A 153 3.32 -7.72 1.04
CA ILE A 153 3.79 -6.39 0.59
C ILE A 153 3.74 -5.31 1.67
N HIS A 154 2.91 -5.48 2.71
CA HIS A 154 2.81 -4.54 3.83
C HIS A 154 4.02 -4.59 4.78
N HIS A 155 4.85 -5.62 4.71
CA HIS A 155 6.08 -5.69 5.49
C HIS A 155 7.18 -4.82 4.89
N ALA A 156 7.85 -4.02 5.75
CA ALA A 156 8.92 -3.11 5.35
C ALA A 156 10.01 -3.81 4.51
N PHE A 157 10.38 -5.04 4.88
CA PHE A 157 11.40 -5.80 4.16
C PHE A 157 10.97 -6.06 2.71
N CYS A 158 9.80 -6.64 2.49
CA CYS A 158 9.28 -6.92 1.14
C CYS A 158 9.14 -5.62 0.34
N LEU A 159 8.54 -4.59 0.94
CA LEU A 159 8.34 -3.29 0.30
C LEU A 159 9.66 -2.69 -0.20
N VAL A 160 10.70 -2.68 0.65
CA VAL A 160 11.99 -2.08 0.30
C VAL A 160 12.80 -3.00 -0.63
N MET A 161 12.92 -4.29 -0.30
CA MET A 161 13.82 -5.21 -0.98
C MET A 161 13.28 -5.69 -2.33
N ASP A 162 12.01 -6.12 -2.36
CA ASP A 162 11.46 -6.70 -3.59
C ASP A 162 10.98 -5.56 -4.51
N TRP A 163 10.26 -4.59 -3.97
CA TRP A 163 9.57 -3.59 -4.78
C TRP A 163 10.41 -2.35 -5.06
N LEU A 164 10.75 -1.56 -4.03
CA LEU A 164 11.45 -0.30 -4.26
C LEU A 164 12.84 -0.53 -4.84
N LYS A 165 13.59 -1.51 -4.31
CA LYS A 165 14.91 -1.86 -4.86
C LYS A 165 14.81 -2.46 -6.25
N GLY A 166 13.87 -3.39 -6.48
CA GLY A 166 13.63 -3.97 -7.80
C GLY A 166 13.33 -2.91 -8.84
N PHE A 167 12.41 -1.98 -8.55
CA PHE A 167 12.08 -0.88 -9.47
C PHE A 167 13.26 0.06 -9.70
N SER A 168 14.05 0.37 -8.68
CA SER A 168 15.24 1.22 -8.83
C SER A 168 16.28 0.65 -9.82
N GLN A 169 16.21 -0.66 -10.08
CA GLN A 169 17.10 -1.38 -11.00
C GLN A 169 16.43 -1.77 -12.33
N GLY A 170 15.16 -1.41 -12.51
CA GLY A 170 14.40 -1.79 -13.72
C GLY A 170 14.07 -3.28 -13.77
N ALA A 171 13.98 -3.95 -12.65
CA ALA A 171 13.60 -5.36 -12.57
C ALA A 171 12.11 -5.57 -12.87
N THR A 172 11.75 -6.76 -13.34
CA THR A 172 10.38 -7.23 -13.47
C THR A 172 9.97 -7.96 -12.19
N ILE A 173 8.99 -7.43 -11.45
CA ILE A 173 8.53 -8.05 -10.21
C ILE A 173 7.39 -9.03 -10.51
N CYS A 174 7.62 -10.29 -10.21
CA CYS A 174 6.61 -11.36 -10.31
C CYS A 174 5.93 -11.51 -8.95
N ILE A 175 4.62 -11.30 -8.90
CA ILE A 175 3.82 -11.41 -7.68
C ILE A 175 3.44 -12.87 -7.49
N ASN A 176 3.77 -13.45 -6.33
CA ASN A 176 3.25 -14.77 -5.95
C ASN A 176 1.86 -14.60 -5.34
N ASP A 177 0.90 -15.38 -5.82
CA ASP A 177 -0.48 -15.37 -5.34
C ASP A 177 -0.67 -16.14 -4.03
N SER A 178 0.19 -17.14 -3.78
CA SER A 178 0.13 -17.97 -2.57
C SER A 178 1.43 -18.72 -2.33
N LEU A 179 1.90 -18.74 -1.08
CA LEU A 179 3.03 -19.56 -0.66
C LEU A 179 2.81 -21.06 -0.91
N LEU A 180 1.55 -21.51 -0.96
CA LEU A 180 1.19 -22.90 -1.24
C LEU A 180 1.48 -23.32 -2.69
N HIS A 181 1.59 -22.37 -3.62
CA HIS A 181 1.90 -22.64 -5.03
C HIS A 181 3.39 -22.71 -5.32
N MET A 182 4.25 -22.35 -4.36
CA MET A 182 5.70 -22.41 -4.53
C MET A 182 6.29 -23.84 -4.43
N VAL A 183 5.53 -24.80 -3.94
CA VAL A 183 5.99 -26.16 -3.60
C VAL A 183 5.51 -27.21 -4.61
N ARG A 184 5.02 -26.79 -5.76
CA ARG A 184 4.57 -27.71 -6.83
C ARG A 184 5.46 -27.67 -8.04
#